data_bf73e996efe819781d4d0d11d64b38e7
#
_entry.id   bf73e996efe819781d4d0d11d64b38e7
#
_cell.length_a   1.000
_cell.length_b   1.000
_cell.length_c   1.000
_cell.angle_alpha   90.00
_cell.angle_beta   90.00
_cell.angle_gamma   90.00
#
_symmetry.space_group_name_H-M   'P 1'
#
loop_
_entity.id
_entity.type
_entity.pdbx_description
1 polymer ?
#
loop_
_entity_poly.entity_id
_entity_poly.type
_entity_poly.pdbx_seq_one_letter_code
_entity_poly.pdbx_strand_id
1 'polypeptide(L)'
;MNKAELVADVADRMGDSKQKSEEAVNAVFEAIVAALKKGDEVRLPAFGVFDVKDTAARTARNPQTGAEVKVPAGKKARFKPGKALKETLN
;
A
#
# COMPACT_ATOMS: atom_id res chain seq x y z
N MET A 1 6.25 -11.98 -6.84
CA MET A 1 5.61 -11.21 -7.95
C MET A 1 5.99 -9.76 -7.84
N ASN A 2 6.47 -9.18 -8.93
CA ASN A 2 6.76 -7.75 -9.00
C ASN A 2 5.65 -7.03 -9.79
N LYS A 3 5.77 -5.71 -9.96
CA LYS A 3 4.75 -4.93 -10.68
C LYS A 3 4.59 -5.38 -12.14
N ALA A 4 5.69 -5.70 -12.82
CA ALA A 4 5.64 -6.13 -14.22
C ALA A 4 4.88 -7.45 -14.36
N GLU A 5 5.11 -8.38 -13.45
CA GLU A 5 4.39 -9.66 -13.43
C GLU A 5 2.92 -9.47 -13.09
N LEU A 6 2.61 -8.55 -12.17
CA LEU A 6 1.24 -8.20 -11.83
C LEU A 6 0.50 -7.63 -13.05
N VAL A 7 1.14 -6.72 -13.79
CA VAL A 7 0.57 -6.15 -15.01
C VAL A 7 0.29 -7.23 -16.05
N ALA A 8 1.22 -8.17 -16.23
CA ALA A 8 1.04 -9.28 -17.17
C ALA A 8 -0.14 -10.16 -16.78
N ASP A 9 -0.28 -10.46 -15.49
CA ASP A 9 -1.42 -11.25 -14.98
C ASP A 9 -2.75 -10.52 -15.19
N VAL A 10 -2.77 -9.22 -14.90
CA VAL A 10 -3.98 -8.39 -15.14
C VAL A 10 -4.33 -8.36 -16.62
N ALA A 11 -3.34 -8.24 -17.51
CA ALA A 11 -3.58 -8.26 -18.95
C ALA A 11 -4.24 -9.57 -19.40
N ASP A 12 -3.75 -10.69 -18.88
CA ASP A 12 -4.32 -12.00 -19.19
C ASP A 12 -5.76 -12.11 -18.68
N ARG A 13 -6.03 -11.66 -17.47
CA ARG A 13 -7.37 -11.72 -16.87
C ARG A 13 -8.37 -10.82 -17.57
N MET A 14 -7.93 -9.67 -18.06
CA MET A 14 -8.78 -8.70 -18.76
C MET A 14 -8.92 -9.01 -20.25
N GLY A 15 -8.03 -9.84 -20.80
CA GLY A 15 -7.98 -10.06 -22.24
C GLY A 15 -7.57 -8.80 -23.01
N ASP A 16 -6.71 -7.97 -22.42
CA ASP A 16 -6.32 -6.71 -23.00
C ASP A 16 -4.80 -6.60 -23.16
N SER A 17 -4.32 -5.53 -23.78
CA SER A 17 -2.89 -5.32 -23.96
C SER A 17 -2.19 -5.03 -22.64
N LYS A 18 -0.89 -5.32 -22.58
CA LYS A 18 -0.08 -4.99 -21.40
C LYS A 18 -0.03 -3.50 -21.16
N GLN A 19 -0.03 -2.68 -22.21
CA GLN A 19 -0.01 -1.24 -22.08
C GLN A 19 -1.26 -0.71 -21.37
N LYS A 20 -2.44 -1.15 -21.80
CA LYS A 20 -3.71 -0.75 -21.16
C LYS A 20 -3.81 -1.28 -19.73
N SER A 21 -3.33 -2.49 -19.50
CA SER A 21 -3.32 -3.09 -18.18
C SER A 21 -2.36 -2.37 -17.24
N GLU A 22 -1.21 -1.93 -17.74
CA GLU A 22 -0.28 -1.12 -16.95
C GLU A 22 -0.91 0.22 -16.57
N GLU A 23 -1.59 0.88 -17.49
CA GLU A 23 -2.30 2.12 -17.20
C GLU A 23 -3.38 1.91 -16.14
N ALA A 24 -4.12 0.82 -16.21
CA ALA A 24 -5.16 0.48 -15.23
C ALA A 24 -4.55 0.22 -13.85
N VAL A 25 -3.48 -0.55 -13.78
CA VAL A 25 -2.79 -0.85 -12.52
C VAL A 25 -2.22 0.43 -11.90
N ASN A 26 -1.58 1.27 -12.71
CA ASN A 26 -1.05 2.54 -12.23
C ASN A 26 -2.17 3.46 -11.73
N ALA A 27 -3.29 3.52 -12.43
CA ALA A 27 -4.43 4.33 -12.01
C ALA A 27 -4.97 3.88 -10.65
N VAL A 28 -5.06 2.58 -10.41
CA VAL A 28 -5.50 2.04 -9.13
C VAL A 28 -4.55 2.46 -8.00
N PHE A 29 -3.25 2.30 -8.19
CA PHE A 29 -2.26 2.67 -7.18
C PHE A 29 -2.25 4.17 -6.93
N GLU A 30 -2.34 4.98 -7.99
CA GLU A 30 -2.41 6.44 -7.86
C GLU A 30 -3.64 6.89 -7.08
N ALA A 31 -4.78 6.25 -7.33
CA ALA A 31 -6.02 6.55 -6.61
C ALA A 31 -5.90 6.21 -5.12
N ILE A 32 -5.30 5.07 -4.80
CA ILE A 32 -5.07 4.66 -3.42
C ILE A 32 -4.14 5.65 -2.73
N VAL A 33 -3.02 6.01 -3.36
CA VAL A 33 -2.07 6.98 -2.80
C VAL A 33 -2.73 8.34 -2.57
N ALA A 34 -3.52 8.81 -3.54
CA ALA A 34 -4.22 10.09 -3.42
C ALA A 34 -5.20 10.10 -2.24
N ALA A 35 -5.94 8.99 -2.04
CA ALA A 35 -6.84 8.86 -0.90
C ALA A 35 -6.08 8.87 0.43
N LEU A 36 -4.98 8.13 0.51
CA LEU A 36 -4.17 8.07 1.73
C LEU A 36 -3.50 9.40 2.06
N LYS A 37 -3.14 10.20 1.06
CA LYS A 37 -2.61 11.55 1.27
C LYS A 37 -3.62 12.46 1.95
N LYS A 38 -4.90 12.26 1.67
CA LYS A 38 -5.98 13.02 2.30
C LYS A 38 -6.33 12.49 3.69
N GLY A 39 -5.74 11.37 4.10
CA GLY A 39 -6.08 10.69 5.33
C GLY A 39 -7.31 9.80 5.23
N ASP A 40 -7.79 9.54 4.02
CA ASP A 40 -8.94 8.68 3.80
C ASP A 40 -8.55 7.21 3.86
N GLU A 41 -9.46 6.41 4.36
CA GLU A 41 -9.35 4.97 4.37
C GLU A 41 -9.82 4.41 3.03
N VAL A 42 -9.12 3.41 2.50
CA VAL A 42 -9.52 2.72 1.27
C VAL A 42 -9.98 1.31 1.63
N ARG A 43 -11.28 1.09 1.60
CA ARG A 43 -11.90 -0.21 1.89
C ARG A 43 -12.14 -0.97 0.60
N LEU A 44 -11.57 -2.15 0.52
CA LEU A 44 -11.74 -3.04 -0.61
C LEU A 44 -12.39 -4.33 -0.12
N PRO A 45 -13.72 -4.50 -0.33
CA PRO A 45 -14.42 -5.70 0.12
C PRO A 45 -13.75 -6.97 -0.39
N ALA A 46 -13.68 -7.99 0.45
CA ALA A 46 -13.07 -9.28 0.17
C ALA A 46 -11.55 -9.22 -0.02
N PHE A 47 -10.93 -8.06 0.15
CA PHE A 47 -9.46 -7.93 0.03
C PHE A 47 -8.87 -7.39 1.34
N GLY A 48 -9.19 -6.16 1.70
CA GLY A 48 -8.66 -5.56 2.90
C GLY A 48 -8.86 -4.05 2.93
N VAL A 49 -8.20 -3.41 3.88
CA VAL A 49 -8.33 -1.97 4.10
C VAL A 49 -6.94 -1.36 4.15
N PHE A 50 -6.73 -0.32 3.35
CA PHE A 50 -5.55 0.54 3.46
C PHE A 50 -5.93 1.75 4.30
N ASP A 51 -5.12 2.08 5.29
CA ASP A 51 -5.32 3.29 6.10
C ASP A 51 -4.00 4.00 6.36
N VAL A 52 -4.09 5.17 6.98
CA VAL A 52 -2.92 5.96 7.34
C VAL A 52 -2.97 6.24 8.84
N LYS A 53 -1.85 6.03 9.49
CA LYS A 53 -1.67 6.38 10.89
C LYS A 53 -0.68 7.52 10.99
N ASP A 54 -1.06 8.57 11.72
CA ASP A 54 -0.12 9.64 12.03
C ASP A 54 0.88 9.16 13.08
N THR A 55 2.15 9.49 12.85
CA THR A 55 3.21 9.21 13.80
C THR A 55 3.72 10.52 14.39
N ALA A 56 3.78 10.57 15.72
CA ALA A 56 4.32 11.73 16.41
C ALA A 56 5.85 11.80 16.26
N ALA A 57 6.39 13.01 16.30
CA ALA A 57 7.84 13.19 16.37
C ALA A 57 8.37 12.49 17.63
N ARG A 58 9.48 11.81 17.49
CA ARG A 58 10.10 11.10 18.60
C ARG A 58 11.61 11.12 18.49
N THR A 59 12.27 10.82 19.59
CA THR A 59 13.73 10.63 19.63
C THR A 59 14.01 9.14 19.66
N ALA A 60 14.85 8.68 18.75
CA ALA A 60 15.30 7.30 18.72
C ALA A 60 16.82 7.27 18.93
N ARG A 61 17.33 6.19 19.49
CA ARG A 61 18.76 6.01 19.69
C ARG A 61 19.32 5.06 18.64
N ASN A 62 20.41 5.49 18.00
CA ASN A 62 21.10 4.64 17.05
C ASN A 62 21.83 3.53 17.84
N PRO A 63 21.51 2.24 17.60
CA PRO A 63 22.12 1.15 18.37
C PRO A 63 23.61 0.98 18.10
N GLN A 64 24.13 1.48 16.98
CA GLN A 64 25.53 1.34 16.63
C GLN A 64 26.40 2.44 17.25
N THR A 65 25.92 3.66 17.31
CA THR A 65 26.68 4.81 17.79
C THR A 65 26.22 5.31 19.15
N GLY A 66 25.03 4.91 19.61
CA GLY A 66 24.43 5.45 20.81
C GLY A 66 23.92 6.88 20.68
N ALA A 67 24.06 7.49 19.52
CA ALA A 67 23.60 8.85 19.27
C ALA A 67 22.07 8.93 19.20
N GLU A 68 21.53 10.05 19.69
CA GLU A 68 20.11 10.32 19.55
C GLU A 68 19.81 10.85 18.15
N VAL A 69 18.76 10.29 17.53
CA VAL A 69 18.28 10.70 16.22
C VAL A 69 16.85 11.17 16.37
N LYS A 70 16.56 12.37 15.90
CA LYS A 70 15.19 12.90 15.89
C LYS A 70 14.44 12.34 14.69
N VAL A 71 13.32 11.66 14.97
CA VAL A 71 12.42 11.17 13.94
C VAL A 71 11.27 12.17 13.83
N PRO A 72 11.10 12.84 12.68
CA PRO A 72 10.03 13.82 12.54
C PRO A 72 8.65 13.16 12.53
N ALA A 73 7.64 13.95 12.86
CA ALA A 73 6.25 13.52 12.71
C ALA A 73 5.97 13.21 11.23
N GLY A 74 5.16 12.21 10.98
CA GLY A 74 4.84 11.80 9.62
C GLY A 74 3.60 10.93 9.57
N LYS A 75 3.37 10.34 8.41
CA LYS A 75 2.24 9.44 8.19
C LYS A 75 2.77 8.07 7.79
N LYS A 76 2.14 7.04 8.31
CA LYS A 76 2.50 5.66 8.02
C LYS A 76 1.31 4.94 7.38
N ALA A 77 1.51 4.39 6.18
CA ALA A 77 0.52 3.58 5.53
C ALA A 77 0.44 2.20 6.18
N ARG A 78 -0.78 1.69 6.35
CA ARG A 78 -1.02 0.35 6.89
C ARG A 78 -1.99 -0.39 5.99
N PHE A 79 -1.82 -1.71 5.93
CA PHE A 79 -2.76 -2.59 5.26
C PHE A 79 -3.29 -3.63 6.25
N LYS A 80 -4.60 -3.72 6.36
CA LYS A 80 -5.27 -4.72 7.18
C LYS A 80 -5.97 -5.72 6.27
N PRO A 81 -5.50 -6.99 6.22
CA PRO A 81 -6.16 -8.00 5.39
C PRO A 81 -7.60 -8.22 5.83
N GLY A 82 -8.48 -8.36 4.86
CA GLY A 82 -9.87 -8.66 5.14
C GLY A 82 -10.08 -10.12 5.50
N LYS A 83 -11.23 -10.41 6.12
CA LYS A 83 -11.58 -11.77 6.53
C LYS A 83 -11.61 -12.73 5.34
N ALA A 84 -12.21 -12.30 4.24
CA ALA A 84 -12.30 -13.14 3.03
C ALA A 84 -10.93 -13.47 2.46
N LEU A 85 -10.00 -12.52 2.46
CA LEU A 85 -8.62 -12.75 2.01
C LEU A 85 -7.92 -13.79 2.89
N LYS A 86 -8.06 -13.65 4.21
CA LYS A 86 -7.48 -14.61 5.16
C LYS A 86 -8.05 -16.02 4.97
N GLU A 87 -9.35 -16.12 4.75
CA GLU A 87 -10.01 -17.41 4.52
C GLU A 87 -9.55 -18.05 3.22
N THR A 88 -9.33 -17.27 2.17
CA THR A 88 -8.84 -17.77 0.88
C THR A 88 -7.41 -18.34 0.99
N LEU A 89 -6.59 -17.79 1.86
CA LEU A 89 -5.20 -18.21 2.05
C LEU A 89 -5.04 -19.41 2.99
N ASN A 90 -6.08 -19.77 3.74
CA ASN A 90 -6.01 -20.84 4.75
C ASN A 90 -6.95 -22.00 4.45
#